data_e770fe987f772a795171a73939d1bdf4
#
_entry.id   e770fe987f772a795171a73939d1bdf4
#
_cell.length_a   1.000
_cell.length_b   1.000
_cell.length_c   1.000
_cell.angle_alpha   90.00
_cell.angle_beta   90.00
_cell.angle_gamma   90.00
#
_symmetry.space_group_name_H-M   'P 1'
#
loop_
_entity.id
_entity.type
_entity.pdbx_description
1 polymer ?
#
loop_
_entity_poly.entity_id
_entity_poly.type
_entity_poly.pdbx_seq_one_letter_code
_entity_poly.pdbx_strand_id
1 'polypeptide(L)'
;LLAAMSANTVLLDFSLDPARINDEVSRKDIVKLCKESLEKYLPGLKITYDMLTTDGYLCMLNDAGTIVTIRFFLQGLITINIEYYRQDGEEPKISFENMKSLENGLRIRLEAKRSKHLPPIKRGSNVDVYLTSSDERVIEYDIDRVLFDKRSEFQKIQIVHSKSLGNMLVLDELQNIAEADLIYTETLMRRGIEDYAGKEICILGGGDGALLYELLKEKPKHIVMLEIDEMVMQACNKYMNSICGDVLEKRKDDHYEIIVGDCMAYLNKYIKEGRQFDYVFGDLTDIPISDTPTGEMWDFIRLIQESSFKVLKPDGKFMTHGNGVSCPESLEMYEQQLAKLTPKVTYTKCTAFVPSFMEEWVFYQVQRQNTDAAASV
;
A
#
# COMPACT_ATOMS: atom_id res chain seq x y z
N LEU A 1 -0.29 -31.00 -8.30
CA LEU A 1 -0.52 -29.70 -7.71
C LEU A 1 -0.89 -29.94 -6.25
N LEU A 2 -0.01 -29.62 -5.32
CA LEU A 2 -0.35 -29.53 -3.89
C LEU A 2 -1.45 -28.49 -3.77
N ALA A 3 -2.55 -28.85 -3.12
CA ALA A 3 -3.63 -27.90 -2.82
C ALA A 3 -3.01 -26.71 -2.06
N ALA A 4 -3.36 -25.49 -2.47
CA ALA A 4 -2.89 -24.31 -1.77
C ALA A 4 -3.40 -24.36 -0.33
N MET A 5 -2.49 -24.25 0.62
CA MET A 5 -2.76 -24.38 2.05
C MET A 5 -2.36 -23.06 2.74
N SER A 6 -3.09 -22.71 3.78
CA SER A 6 -2.78 -21.54 4.60
C SER A 6 -2.85 -21.88 6.08
N ALA A 7 -2.02 -21.22 6.88
CA ALA A 7 -2.17 -21.17 8.32
C ALA A 7 -3.13 -20.03 8.68
N ASN A 8 -4.18 -20.37 9.42
CA ASN A 8 -5.15 -19.40 9.93
C ASN A 8 -4.91 -19.21 11.42
N THR A 9 -4.84 -17.98 11.87
CA THR A 9 -4.59 -17.62 13.27
C THR A 9 -5.71 -16.75 13.80
N VAL A 10 -6.37 -17.21 14.87
CA VAL A 10 -7.36 -16.44 15.64
C VAL A 10 -6.68 -15.94 16.91
N LEU A 11 -6.81 -14.66 17.21
CA LEU A 11 -6.17 -13.98 18.33
C LEU A 11 -7.24 -13.43 19.26
N LEU A 12 -7.18 -13.84 20.55
CA LEU A 12 -8.08 -13.39 21.61
C LEU A 12 -7.26 -12.87 22.79
N ASP A 13 -7.68 -11.72 23.33
CA ASP A 13 -7.04 -11.09 24.48
C ASP A 13 -8.04 -10.86 25.61
N PHE A 14 -7.61 -11.10 26.85
CA PHE A 14 -8.41 -10.90 28.05
C PHE A 14 -7.59 -10.21 29.14
N SER A 15 -8.18 -9.21 29.80
CA SER A 15 -7.57 -8.57 30.98
C SER A 15 -8.31 -9.01 32.24
N LEU A 16 -7.59 -9.65 33.15
CA LEU A 16 -8.08 -10.15 34.43
C LEU A 16 -7.42 -9.39 35.59
N ASP A 17 -7.83 -9.72 36.82
CA ASP A 17 -7.11 -9.28 38.02
C ASP A 17 -5.74 -9.99 38.06
N PRO A 18 -4.62 -9.27 38.25
CA PRO A 18 -3.29 -9.88 38.36
C PRO A 18 -3.19 -10.93 39.45
N ALA A 19 -3.93 -10.79 40.55
CA ALA A 19 -3.94 -11.75 41.67
C ALA A 19 -4.37 -13.17 41.20
N ARG A 20 -5.31 -13.25 40.25
CA ARG A 20 -5.76 -14.53 39.67
C ARG A 20 -4.72 -15.23 38.82
N ILE A 21 -3.80 -14.47 38.23
CA ILE A 21 -2.72 -15.01 37.39
C ILE A 21 -1.55 -15.47 38.27
N ASN A 22 -1.31 -14.80 39.37
CA ASN A 22 -0.22 -15.12 40.28
C ASN A 22 -0.50 -16.35 41.16
N ASP A 23 -1.78 -16.73 41.32
CA ASP A 23 -2.18 -17.92 42.08
C ASP A 23 -2.22 -19.16 41.18
N GLU A 24 -1.55 -20.25 41.61
CA GLU A 24 -1.45 -21.49 40.82
C GLU A 24 -2.82 -22.17 40.62
N VAL A 25 -3.66 -22.18 41.68
CA VAL A 25 -4.98 -22.81 41.61
C VAL A 25 -5.86 -22.07 40.63
N SER A 26 -5.90 -20.75 40.71
CA SER A 26 -6.63 -19.89 39.78
C SER A 26 -6.15 -20.07 38.34
N ARG A 27 -4.84 -20.17 38.10
CA ARG A 27 -4.31 -20.43 36.71
C ARG A 27 -4.82 -21.76 36.16
N LYS A 28 -4.80 -22.84 36.96
CA LYS A 28 -5.32 -24.14 36.49
C LYS A 28 -6.81 -24.09 36.19
N ASP A 29 -7.59 -23.38 37.00
CA ASP A 29 -9.02 -23.18 36.77
C ASP A 29 -9.26 -22.36 35.49
N ILE A 30 -8.48 -21.30 35.25
CA ILE A 30 -8.56 -20.51 34.01
C ILE A 30 -8.25 -21.39 32.79
N VAL A 31 -7.19 -22.20 32.80
CA VAL A 31 -6.86 -23.13 31.71
C VAL A 31 -8.00 -24.10 31.47
N LYS A 32 -8.60 -24.67 32.54
CA LYS A 32 -9.76 -25.57 32.42
C LYS A 32 -10.95 -24.85 31.76
N LEU A 33 -11.30 -23.64 32.19
CA LEU A 33 -12.40 -22.85 31.64
C LEU A 33 -12.14 -22.52 30.15
N CYS A 34 -10.91 -22.17 29.79
CA CYS A 34 -10.52 -21.93 28.43
C CYS A 34 -10.67 -23.20 27.57
N LYS A 35 -10.14 -24.34 28.03
CA LYS A 35 -10.26 -25.62 27.33
C LYS A 35 -11.72 -26.02 27.12
N GLU A 36 -12.55 -25.98 28.13
CA GLU A 36 -13.99 -26.32 28.03
C GLU A 36 -14.73 -25.40 27.03
N SER A 37 -14.37 -24.12 26.97
CA SER A 37 -14.98 -23.16 26.03
C SER A 37 -14.52 -23.42 24.60
N LEU A 38 -13.25 -23.77 24.41
CA LEU A 38 -12.65 -24.11 23.12
C LEU A 38 -13.19 -25.44 22.59
N GLU A 39 -13.44 -26.43 23.44
CA GLU A 39 -13.92 -27.77 23.07
C GLU A 39 -15.22 -27.74 22.27
N LYS A 40 -16.05 -26.72 22.47
CA LYS A 40 -17.28 -26.50 21.70
C LYS A 40 -17.02 -26.29 20.20
N TYR A 41 -15.89 -25.66 19.87
CA TYR A 41 -15.53 -25.28 18.50
C TYR A 41 -14.38 -26.12 17.93
N LEU A 42 -13.53 -26.62 18.82
CA LEU A 42 -12.32 -27.38 18.53
C LEU A 42 -12.30 -28.63 19.41
N PRO A 43 -13.10 -29.65 19.07
CA PRO A 43 -13.17 -30.89 19.88
C PRO A 43 -11.86 -31.67 19.83
N GLY A 44 -11.52 -32.32 20.93
CA GLY A 44 -10.35 -33.21 21.02
C GLY A 44 -9.06 -32.54 21.50
N LEU A 45 -9.06 -31.24 21.81
CA LEU A 45 -7.89 -30.54 22.33
C LEU A 45 -7.35 -31.16 23.62
N LYS A 46 -6.04 -31.46 23.65
CA LYS A 46 -5.31 -32.00 24.81
C LYS A 46 -4.20 -31.04 25.19
N ILE A 47 -4.02 -30.82 26.48
CA ILE A 47 -2.86 -30.10 27.00
C ILE A 47 -1.63 -30.95 26.69
N THR A 48 -0.69 -30.41 25.93
CA THR A 48 0.55 -31.07 25.52
C THR A 48 1.76 -30.50 26.24
N TYR A 49 1.67 -29.27 26.68
CA TYR A 49 2.77 -28.60 27.34
C TYR A 49 2.25 -27.49 28.24
N ASP A 50 2.82 -27.36 29.46
CA ASP A 50 2.60 -26.23 30.32
C ASP A 50 3.86 -25.92 31.14
N MET A 51 4.11 -24.64 31.38
CA MET A 51 5.28 -24.21 32.16
C MET A 51 5.10 -22.82 32.75
N LEU A 52 5.78 -22.64 33.88
CA LEU A 52 6.04 -21.30 34.40
C LEU A 52 7.15 -20.63 33.57
N THR A 53 6.98 -19.36 33.28
CA THR A 53 7.99 -18.50 32.69
C THR A 53 8.38 -17.40 33.66
N THR A 54 9.45 -16.68 33.40
CA THR A 54 9.93 -15.59 34.28
C THR A 54 8.91 -14.47 34.42
N ASP A 55 8.03 -14.30 33.44
CA ASP A 55 7.05 -13.22 33.34
C ASP A 55 5.58 -13.71 33.34
N GLY A 56 5.36 -15.00 33.66
CA GLY A 56 4.01 -15.55 33.70
C GLY A 56 3.95 -17.07 33.53
N TYR A 57 3.01 -17.53 32.69
CA TYR A 57 2.74 -18.95 32.49
C TYR A 57 2.31 -19.19 31.01
N LEU A 58 2.73 -20.32 30.48
CA LEU A 58 2.38 -20.76 29.12
C LEU A 58 1.71 -22.13 29.21
N CYS A 59 0.58 -22.28 28.51
CA CYS A 59 -0.09 -23.55 28.30
C CYS A 59 -0.33 -23.75 26.80
N MET A 60 -0.02 -24.94 26.29
CA MET A 60 -0.28 -25.31 24.89
C MET A 60 -1.23 -26.51 24.84
N LEU A 61 -2.24 -26.39 23.98
CA LEU A 61 -3.13 -27.50 23.65
C LEU A 61 -3.02 -27.80 22.15
N ASN A 62 -3.14 -29.06 21.79
CA ASN A 62 -3.20 -29.42 20.39
C ASN A 62 -4.20 -30.55 20.11
N ASP A 63 -4.65 -30.60 18.86
CA ASP A 63 -5.36 -31.71 18.23
C ASP A 63 -5.28 -31.58 16.70
N ALA A 64 -5.01 -32.71 15.99
CA ALA A 64 -5.15 -32.86 14.53
C ALA A 64 -4.87 -31.60 13.70
N GLY A 65 -3.67 -31.03 13.79
CA GLY A 65 -3.25 -29.85 13.00
C GLY A 65 -3.78 -28.51 13.53
N THR A 66 -4.28 -28.50 14.78
CA THR A 66 -4.63 -27.27 15.49
C THR A 66 -3.76 -27.13 16.73
N ILE A 67 -3.16 -25.94 16.91
CA ILE A 67 -2.41 -25.58 18.12
C ILE A 67 -3.14 -24.41 18.78
N VAL A 68 -3.34 -24.50 20.09
CA VAL A 68 -3.81 -23.38 20.90
C VAL A 68 -2.74 -23.04 21.91
N THR A 69 -2.31 -21.79 21.92
CA THR A 69 -1.38 -21.26 22.91
C THR A 69 -2.12 -20.31 23.84
N ILE A 70 -2.08 -20.57 25.14
CA ILE A 70 -2.64 -19.69 26.17
C ILE A 70 -1.45 -19.12 26.95
N ARG A 71 -1.22 -17.83 26.83
CA ARG A 71 -0.14 -17.13 27.51
C ARG A 71 -0.73 -16.24 28.61
N PHE A 72 -0.15 -16.32 29.79
CA PHE A 72 -0.50 -15.52 30.95
C PHE A 72 0.66 -14.57 31.26
N PHE A 73 0.37 -13.30 31.41
CA PHE A 73 1.32 -12.28 31.84
C PHE A 73 0.97 -11.84 33.29
N LEU A 74 1.97 -11.72 34.15
CA LEU A 74 1.79 -11.40 35.56
C LEU A 74 0.98 -10.12 35.81
N GLN A 75 0.94 -9.21 34.84
CA GLN A 75 0.19 -7.95 34.86
C GLN A 75 -1.33 -8.12 34.65
N GLY A 76 -1.80 -9.36 34.42
CA GLY A 76 -3.23 -9.63 34.27
C GLY A 76 -3.69 -9.85 32.82
N LEU A 77 -2.80 -9.81 31.82
CA LEU A 77 -3.14 -10.11 30.44
C LEU A 77 -3.09 -11.63 30.20
N ILE A 78 -4.09 -12.14 29.49
CA ILE A 78 -4.12 -13.48 28.92
C ILE A 78 -4.31 -13.33 27.42
N THR A 79 -3.45 -13.96 26.62
CA THR A 79 -3.61 -14.08 25.18
C THR A 79 -3.87 -15.54 24.79
N ILE A 80 -4.83 -15.76 23.89
CA ILE A 80 -5.15 -17.07 23.33
C ILE A 80 -4.96 -17.00 21.82
N ASN A 81 -3.98 -17.76 21.31
CA ASN A 81 -3.71 -17.88 19.90
C ASN A 81 -4.14 -19.26 19.43
N ILE A 82 -5.04 -19.32 18.44
CA ILE A 82 -5.52 -20.56 17.85
C ILE A 82 -5.01 -20.60 16.42
N GLU A 83 -4.12 -21.52 16.10
CA GLU A 83 -3.53 -21.68 14.78
C GLU A 83 -3.89 -23.05 14.20
N TYR A 84 -4.32 -23.08 12.94
CA TYR A 84 -4.66 -24.32 12.23
C TYR A 84 -4.43 -24.18 10.72
N TYR A 85 -4.14 -25.32 10.08
CA TYR A 85 -4.08 -25.41 8.63
C TYR A 85 -5.48 -25.45 8.02
N ARG A 86 -5.60 -24.79 6.86
CA ARG A 86 -6.81 -24.77 6.05
C ARG A 86 -6.45 -24.89 4.58
N GLN A 87 -7.16 -25.74 3.83
CA GLN A 87 -7.07 -25.80 2.38
C GLN A 87 -7.93 -24.70 1.76
N ASP A 88 -7.53 -24.21 0.58
CA ASP A 88 -8.35 -23.24 -0.14
C ASP A 88 -9.69 -23.88 -0.52
N GLY A 89 -10.79 -23.16 -0.23
CA GLY A 89 -12.17 -23.64 -0.43
C GLY A 89 -12.79 -24.35 0.77
N GLU A 90 -12.01 -24.71 1.80
CA GLU A 90 -12.59 -25.27 3.05
C GLU A 90 -13.16 -24.16 3.93
N GLU A 91 -14.23 -24.49 4.67
CA GLU A 91 -14.76 -23.61 5.70
C GLU A 91 -13.75 -23.44 6.86
N PRO A 92 -13.67 -22.28 7.50
CA PRO A 92 -12.80 -22.08 8.66
C PRO A 92 -13.28 -22.95 9.83
N LYS A 93 -12.33 -23.57 10.58
CA LYS A 93 -12.65 -24.30 11.82
C LYS A 93 -13.41 -23.46 12.84
N ILE A 94 -13.10 -22.17 12.89
CA ILE A 94 -13.84 -21.19 13.69
C ILE A 94 -14.29 -20.07 12.76
N SER A 95 -15.60 -19.92 12.55
CA SER A 95 -16.17 -18.81 11.80
C SER A 95 -16.04 -17.49 12.57
N PHE A 96 -16.22 -16.38 11.88
CA PHE A 96 -16.19 -15.06 12.52
C PHE A 96 -17.23 -14.92 13.65
N GLU A 97 -18.45 -15.42 13.43
CA GLU A 97 -19.50 -15.40 14.45
C GLU A 97 -19.18 -16.32 15.63
N ASN A 98 -18.59 -17.49 15.37
CA ASN A 98 -18.14 -18.40 16.42
C ASN A 98 -17.01 -17.80 17.24
N MET A 99 -16.11 -17.06 16.63
CA MET A 99 -15.03 -16.34 17.31
C MET A 99 -15.57 -15.27 18.26
N LYS A 100 -16.54 -14.47 17.83
CA LYS A 100 -17.25 -13.51 18.68
C LYS A 100 -17.94 -14.20 19.87
N SER A 101 -18.61 -15.31 19.59
CA SER A 101 -19.32 -16.10 20.61
C SER A 101 -18.35 -16.71 21.63
N LEU A 102 -17.21 -17.20 21.16
CA LEU A 102 -16.13 -17.75 22.00
C LEU A 102 -15.54 -16.66 22.90
N GLU A 103 -15.18 -15.50 22.32
CA GLU A 103 -14.65 -14.35 23.09
C GLU A 103 -15.62 -13.91 24.18
N ASN A 104 -16.88 -13.67 23.82
CA ASN A 104 -17.88 -13.21 24.80
C ASN A 104 -18.14 -14.26 25.88
N GLY A 105 -18.22 -15.55 25.51
CA GLY A 105 -18.36 -16.64 26.47
C GLY A 105 -17.19 -16.74 27.43
N LEU A 106 -15.96 -16.63 26.93
CA LEU A 106 -14.76 -16.60 27.77
C LEU A 106 -14.71 -15.36 28.66
N ARG A 107 -15.04 -14.18 28.13
CA ARG A 107 -15.06 -12.93 28.91
C ARG A 107 -15.94 -13.08 30.15
N ILE A 108 -17.12 -13.66 29.98
CA ILE A 108 -18.06 -13.88 31.13
C ILE A 108 -17.51 -14.92 32.09
N ARG A 109 -17.06 -16.09 31.60
CA ARG A 109 -16.58 -17.20 32.46
C ARG A 109 -15.28 -16.86 33.19
N LEU A 110 -14.40 -16.06 32.58
CA LEU A 110 -13.15 -15.60 33.14
C LEU A 110 -13.32 -14.35 34.03
N GLU A 111 -14.53 -13.76 34.04
CA GLU A 111 -14.79 -12.47 34.71
C GLU A 111 -13.78 -11.40 34.23
N ALA A 112 -13.49 -11.39 32.93
CA ALA A 112 -12.50 -10.48 32.37
C ALA A 112 -13.02 -9.04 32.40
N LYS A 113 -12.21 -8.11 32.87
CA LYS A 113 -12.49 -6.66 32.85
C LYS A 113 -12.58 -6.11 31.43
N ARG A 114 -11.79 -6.68 30.51
CA ARG A 114 -11.71 -6.32 29.10
C ARG A 114 -11.40 -7.56 28.28
N SER A 115 -11.98 -7.65 27.08
CA SER A 115 -11.63 -8.64 26.09
C SER A 115 -11.57 -8.02 24.70
N LYS A 116 -10.85 -8.66 23.78
CA LYS A 116 -10.79 -8.30 22.36
C LYS A 116 -10.49 -9.54 21.52
N HIS A 117 -11.00 -9.58 20.33
CA HIS A 117 -10.56 -10.48 19.28
C HIS A 117 -10.07 -9.68 18.08
N LEU A 118 -9.16 -10.25 17.32
CA LEU A 118 -8.78 -9.76 16.00
C LEU A 118 -9.41 -10.66 14.94
N PRO A 119 -9.74 -10.15 13.74
CA PRO A 119 -10.14 -10.98 12.62
C PRO A 119 -9.10 -12.07 12.34
N PRO A 120 -9.51 -13.26 11.85
CA PRO A 120 -8.57 -14.33 11.54
C PRO A 120 -7.52 -13.89 10.53
N ILE A 121 -6.24 -14.08 10.87
CA ILE A 121 -5.12 -13.76 10.00
C ILE A 121 -4.78 -15.00 9.17
N LYS A 122 -4.69 -14.84 7.85
CA LYS A 122 -4.31 -15.89 6.90
C LYS A 122 -2.85 -15.71 6.49
N ARG A 123 -2.01 -16.76 6.62
CA ARG A 123 -0.59 -16.75 6.28
C ARG A 123 -0.19 -17.96 5.44
N GLY A 124 0.89 -17.81 4.65
CA GLY A 124 1.47 -18.92 3.89
C GLY A 124 0.62 -19.41 2.72
N SER A 125 -0.35 -18.63 2.28
CA SER A 125 -1.11 -18.88 1.05
C SER A 125 -0.26 -18.56 -0.18
N ASN A 126 -0.60 -19.17 -1.33
CA ASN A 126 -0.04 -18.77 -2.63
C ASN A 126 -0.52 -17.38 -3.07
N VAL A 127 -1.59 -16.90 -2.45
CA VAL A 127 -2.15 -15.56 -2.67
C VAL A 127 -1.99 -14.79 -1.38
N ASP A 128 -1.11 -13.81 -1.37
CA ASP A 128 -0.99 -12.87 -0.26
C ASP A 128 -2.14 -11.85 -0.34
N VAL A 129 -2.79 -11.62 0.81
CA VAL A 129 -3.93 -10.69 0.92
C VAL A 129 -3.58 -9.45 1.73
N TYR A 130 -2.40 -9.44 2.35
CA TYR A 130 -1.94 -8.32 3.15
C TYR A 130 -0.85 -7.58 2.40
N LEU A 131 -1.05 -6.28 2.23
CA LEU A 131 -0.03 -5.36 1.73
C LEU A 131 0.25 -4.30 2.79
N THR A 132 1.42 -3.70 2.73
CA THR A 132 1.77 -2.59 3.60
C THR A 132 1.55 -1.25 2.89
N SER A 133 1.05 -0.26 3.61
CA SER A 133 1.05 1.12 3.13
C SER A 133 2.43 1.76 3.32
N SER A 134 2.65 2.92 2.71
CA SER A 134 3.91 3.68 2.83
C SER A 134 4.25 4.04 4.28
N ASP A 135 3.26 4.14 5.16
CA ASP A 135 3.40 4.40 6.60
C ASP A 135 3.34 3.12 7.46
N GLU A 136 3.69 1.96 6.86
CA GLU A 136 3.83 0.66 7.52
C GLU A 136 2.54 0.10 8.14
N ARG A 137 1.35 0.58 7.75
CA ARG A 137 0.08 -0.05 8.12
C ARG A 137 -0.14 -1.32 7.30
N VAL A 138 -0.63 -2.37 7.95
CA VAL A 138 -1.03 -3.60 7.26
C VAL A 138 -2.48 -3.46 6.81
N ILE A 139 -2.70 -3.60 5.51
CA ILE A 139 -4.01 -3.53 4.88
C ILE A 139 -4.36 -4.91 4.31
N GLU A 140 -5.55 -5.42 4.65
CA GLU A 140 -6.09 -6.65 4.08
C GLU A 140 -6.96 -6.33 2.86
N TYR A 141 -6.66 -7.00 1.75
CA TYR A 141 -7.41 -6.90 0.51
C TYR A 141 -8.19 -8.19 0.23
N ASP A 142 -9.23 -8.08 -0.57
CA ASP A 142 -10.01 -9.22 -1.06
C ASP A 142 -9.38 -9.90 -2.30
N ILE A 143 -8.05 -9.96 -2.31
CA ILE A 143 -7.27 -10.57 -3.38
C ILE A 143 -7.59 -12.07 -3.46
N ASP A 144 -7.96 -12.53 -4.65
CA ASP A 144 -8.31 -13.93 -4.90
C ASP A 144 -7.35 -14.64 -5.87
N ARG A 145 -6.58 -13.92 -6.67
CA ARG A 145 -5.65 -14.48 -7.66
C ARG A 145 -4.41 -13.63 -7.86
N VAL A 146 -3.30 -14.31 -8.15
CA VAL A 146 -2.08 -13.70 -8.69
C VAL A 146 -2.06 -13.98 -10.19
N LEU A 147 -2.05 -12.92 -11.01
CA LEU A 147 -2.05 -13.01 -12.48
C LEU A 147 -0.64 -12.95 -13.04
N PHE A 148 0.24 -12.23 -12.35
CA PHE A 148 1.65 -12.08 -12.71
C PHE A 148 2.48 -11.92 -11.44
N ASP A 149 3.64 -12.56 -11.37
CA ASP A 149 4.61 -12.44 -10.29
C ASP A 149 6.01 -12.69 -10.85
N LYS A 150 6.79 -11.64 -10.99
CA LYS A 150 8.18 -11.71 -11.45
C LYS A 150 8.98 -10.56 -10.87
N ARG A 151 10.31 -10.74 -10.92
CA ARG A 151 11.26 -9.71 -10.56
C ARG A 151 11.99 -9.23 -11.81
N SER A 152 11.97 -7.91 -12.05
CA SER A 152 12.84 -7.25 -13.02
C SER A 152 14.23 -6.99 -12.38
N GLU A 153 15.09 -6.31 -13.10
CA GLU A 153 16.35 -5.80 -12.53
C GLU A 153 16.15 -4.66 -11.52
N PHE A 154 14.95 -4.05 -11.53
CA PHE A 154 14.63 -2.89 -10.69
C PHE A 154 13.82 -3.27 -9.45
N GLN A 155 12.79 -4.13 -9.60
CA GLN A 155 11.79 -4.37 -8.56
C GLN A 155 11.04 -5.70 -8.75
N LYS A 156 10.34 -6.13 -7.71
CA LYS A 156 9.34 -7.19 -7.78
C LYS A 156 8.04 -6.62 -8.34
N ILE A 157 7.50 -7.27 -9.37
CA ILE A 157 6.28 -6.83 -10.06
C ILE A 157 5.23 -7.92 -9.91
N GLN A 158 4.10 -7.56 -9.36
CA GLN A 158 2.94 -8.45 -9.27
C GLN A 158 1.71 -7.76 -9.87
N ILE A 159 0.90 -8.53 -10.60
CA ILE A 159 -0.48 -8.15 -10.90
C ILE A 159 -1.35 -9.13 -10.15
N VAL A 160 -2.16 -8.61 -9.24
CA VAL A 160 -3.13 -9.38 -8.47
C VAL A 160 -4.54 -8.97 -8.82
N HIS A 161 -5.51 -9.85 -8.63
CA HIS A 161 -6.92 -9.53 -8.82
C HIS A 161 -7.59 -9.40 -7.45
N SER A 162 -8.20 -8.24 -7.21
CA SER A 162 -9.08 -7.95 -6.09
C SER A 162 -10.53 -7.97 -6.60
N LYS A 163 -11.44 -8.54 -5.83
CA LYS A 163 -12.87 -8.61 -6.21
C LYS A 163 -13.53 -7.24 -6.26
N SER A 164 -13.12 -6.34 -5.37
CA SER A 164 -13.68 -4.98 -5.27
C SER A 164 -12.96 -3.94 -6.13
N LEU A 165 -11.65 -4.15 -6.42
CA LEU A 165 -10.80 -3.14 -7.07
C LEU A 165 -10.42 -3.49 -8.51
N GLY A 166 -10.70 -4.73 -8.96
CA GLY A 166 -10.22 -5.23 -10.24
C GLY A 166 -8.75 -5.67 -10.19
N ASN A 167 -8.06 -5.65 -11.31
CA ASN A 167 -6.65 -5.95 -11.35
C ASN A 167 -5.85 -4.79 -10.75
N MET A 168 -4.81 -5.15 -9.99
CA MET A 168 -4.00 -4.18 -9.25
C MET A 168 -2.51 -4.47 -9.46
N LEU A 169 -1.75 -3.44 -9.80
CA LEU A 169 -0.29 -3.45 -9.86
C LEU A 169 0.27 -3.27 -8.45
N VAL A 170 1.16 -4.19 -8.08
CA VAL A 170 1.91 -4.16 -6.82
C VAL A 170 3.40 -4.19 -7.13
N LEU A 171 4.13 -3.21 -6.64
CA LEU A 171 5.58 -3.06 -6.83
C LEU A 171 6.28 -3.13 -5.47
N ASP A 172 7.23 -4.07 -5.31
CA ASP A 172 7.95 -4.32 -4.05
C ASP A 172 7.02 -4.36 -2.81
N GLU A 173 5.87 -5.09 -2.95
CA GLU A 173 4.85 -5.30 -1.91
C GLU A 173 3.98 -4.07 -1.57
N LEU A 174 4.17 -2.95 -2.28
CA LEU A 174 3.31 -1.76 -2.19
C LEU A 174 2.29 -1.75 -3.34
N GLN A 175 1.04 -1.46 -3.03
CA GLN A 175 0.03 -1.22 -4.06
C GLN A 175 0.36 0.06 -4.82
N ASN A 176 0.31 0.00 -6.15
CA ASN A 176 0.67 1.11 -7.00
C ASN A 176 -0.55 1.74 -7.68
N ILE A 177 -1.35 0.93 -8.36
CA ILE A 177 -2.60 1.36 -9.00
C ILE A 177 -3.52 0.16 -9.21
N ALA A 178 -4.82 0.36 -9.11
CA ALA A 178 -5.85 -0.61 -9.45
C ALA A 178 -6.78 -0.11 -10.56
N GLU A 179 -7.52 -1.03 -11.19
CA GLU A 179 -8.52 -0.65 -12.22
C GLU A 179 -9.60 0.29 -11.67
N ALA A 180 -9.85 0.28 -10.35
CA ALA A 180 -10.79 1.18 -9.68
C ALA A 180 -10.25 2.60 -9.44
N ASP A 181 -8.97 2.87 -9.73
CA ASP A 181 -8.28 4.10 -9.30
C ASP A 181 -8.27 5.21 -10.35
N LEU A 182 -9.23 5.25 -11.27
CA LEU A 182 -9.30 6.34 -12.25
C LEU A 182 -9.20 7.73 -11.62
N ILE A 183 -9.75 7.90 -10.43
CA ILE A 183 -9.72 9.17 -9.67
C ILE A 183 -8.28 9.62 -9.34
N TYR A 184 -7.34 8.69 -9.13
CA TYR A 184 -5.92 9.00 -8.97
C TYR A 184 -5.39 9.74 -10.20
N THR A 185 -5.54 9.15 -11.38
CA THR A 185 -5.08 9.73 -12.65
C THR A 185 -5.77 11.05 -12.97
N GLU A 186 -7.09 11.12 -12.80
CA GLU A 186 -7.85 12.35 -13.05
C GLU A 186 -7.44 13.49 -12.11
N THR A 187 -7.13 13.17 -10.85
CA THR A 187 -6.70 14.17 -9.86
C THR A 187 -5.25 14.60 -10.11
N LEU A 188 -4.37 13.68 -10.46
CA LEU A 188 -2.99 13.99 -10.86
C LEU A 188 -2.96 14.93 -12.06
N MET A 189 -3.82 14.67 -13.06
CA MET A 189 -4.00 15.54 -14.24
C MET A 189 -4.73 16.85 -13.89
N ARG A 190 -5.40 16.93 -12.76
CA ARG A 190 -6.33 18.02 -12.47
C ARG A 190 -7.36 18.21 -13.59
N ARG A 191 -7.95 17.09 -14.04
CA ARG A 191 -8.90 17.06 -15.16
C ARG A 191 -10.02 18.07 -14.99
N GLY A 192 -10.36 18.79 -16.07
CA GLY A 192 -11.39 19.82 -16.07
C GLY A 192 -10.95 21.18 -15.53
N ILE A 193 -9.71 21.32 -15.04
CA ILE A 193 -9.08 22.56 -14.59
C ILE A 193 -7.89 22.92 -15.48
N GLU A 194 -6.99 21.95 -15.72
CA GLU A 194 -5.85 22.13 -16.62
C GLU A 194 -6.28 21.89 -18.08
N ASP A 195 -5.63 22.59 -19.00
CA ASP A 195 -5.85 22.45 -20.44
C ASP A 195 -4.62 21.81 -21.11
N TYR A 196 -4.81 20.61 -21.66
CA TYR A 196 -3.77 19.85 -22.32
C TYR A 196 -3.86 19.89 -23.84
N ALA A 197 -4.91 20.53 -24.40
CA ALA A 197 -5.10 20.58 -25.85
C ALA A 197 -3.94 21.29 -26.54
N GLY A 198 -3.30 20.60 -27.51
CA GLY A 198 -2.16 21.13 -28.26
C GLY A 198 -0.87 21.30 -27.44
N LYS A 199 -0.77 20.79 -26.23
CA LYS A 199 0.38 20.91 -25.33
C LYS A 199 1.43 19.84 -25.57
N GLU A 200 2.68 20.16 -25.26
CA GLU A 200 3.79 19.21 -25.20
C GLU A 200 4.01 18.76 -23.76
N ILE A 201 3.96 17.45 -23.52
CA ILE A 201 3.93 16.85 -22.19
C ILE A 201 5.06 15.84 -22.05
N CYS A 202 5.71 15.80 -20.89
CA CYS A 202 6.67 14.77 -20.50
C CYS A 202 6.14 14.04 -19.27
N ILE A 203 6.11 12.70 -19.31
CA ILE A 203 5.80 11.85 -18.16
C ILE A 203 7.08 11.16 -17.73
N LEU A 204 7.42 11.29 -16.46
CA LEU A 204 8.53 10.59 -15.81
C LEU A 204 7.95 9.44 -15.02
N GLY A 205 8.23 8.20 -15.40
CA GLY A 205 7.57 7.00 -14.90
C GLY A 205 6.27 6.71 -15.65
N GLY A 206 5.25 6.27 -14.91
CA GLY A 206 3.92 5.99 -15.47
C GLY A 206 3.84 4.68 -16.23
N GLY A 207 4.63 3.67 -15.85
CA GLY A 207 4.75 2.37 -16.52
C GLY A 207 3.47 1.56 -16.62
N ASP A 208 2.44 1.89 -15.82
CA ASP A 208 1.10 1.33 -15.93
C ASP A 208 0.32 1.84 -17.15
N GLY A 209 0.72 2.99 -17.71
CA GLY A 209 0.15 3.60 -18.93
C GLY A 209 -1.15 4.36 -18.71
N ALA A 210 -1.72 4.38 -17.49
CA ALA A 210 -3.01 5.03 -17.22
C ALA A 210 -2.96 6.54 -17.46
N LEU A 211 -1.93 7.20 -16.94
CA LEU A 211 -1.75 8.64 -17.12
C LEU A 211 -1.60 9.01 -18.62
N LEU A 212 -0.78 8.28 -19.35
CA LEU A 212 -0.62 8.49 -20.80
C LEU A 212 -1.95 8.32 -21.53
N TYR A 213 -2.68 7.23 -21.26
CA TYR A 213 -3.96 6.93 -21.89
C TYR A 213 -5.01 8.02 -21.62
N GLU A 214 -5.11 8.49 -20.39
CA GLU A 214 -6.06 9.54 -20.03
C GLU A 214 -5.68 10.92 -20.61
N LEU A 215 -4.38 11.26 -20.62
CA LEU A 215 -3.90 12.51 -21.24
C LEU A 215 -4.16 12.56 -22.76
N LEU A 216 -4.05 11.43 -23.47
CA LEU A 216 -4.32 11.39 -24.91
C LEU A 216 -5.78 11.76 -25.26
N LYS A 217 -6.73 11.53 -24.36
CA LYS A 217 -8.15 11.93 -24.53
C LYS A 217 -8.32 13.45 -24.56
N GLU A 218 -7.39 14.19 -23.96
CA GLU A 218 -7.38 15.67 -23.91
C GLU A 218 -6.74 16.31 -25.15
N LYS A 219 -6.37 15.51 -26.17
CA LYS A 219 -5.81 15.94 -27.46
C LYS A 219 -4.53 16.79 -27.35
N PRO A 220 -3.51 16.33 -26.64
CA PRO A 220 -2.22 17.00 -26.59
C PRO A 220 -1.58 17.06 -27.98
N LYS A 221 -0.59 17.96 -28.15
CA LYS A 221 0.24 17.98 -29.35
C LYS A 221 1.13 16.74 -29.41
N HIS A 222 1.85 16.49 -28.32
CA HIS A 222 2.72 15.31 -28.20
C HIS A 222 3.05 15.01 -26.75
N ILE A 223 3.08 13.72 -26.40
CA ILE A 223 3.49 13.21 -25.10
C ILE A 223 4.75 12.36 -25.23
N VAL A 224 5.73 12.57 -24.39
CA VAL A 224 6.87 11.68 -24.21
C VAL A 224 6.77 11.04 -22.84
N MET A 225 6.74 9.72 -22.76
CA MET A 225 6.77 8.95 -21.50
C MET A 225 8.12 8.26 -21.37
N LEU A 226 8.75 8.43 -20.22
CA LEU A 226 10.07 7.88 -19.89
C LEU A 226 9.92 6.87 -18.78
N GLU A 227 9.94 5.59 -19.11
CA GLU A 227 9.78 4.48 -18.15
C GLU A 227 11.02 3.59 -18.17
N ILE A 228 11.54 3.27 -16.99
CA ILE A 228 12.76 2.47 -16.87
C ILE A 228 12.47 0.97 -16.93
N ASP A 229 11.31 0.53 -16.45
CA ASP A 229 10.99 -0.89 -16.30
C ASP A 229 10.05 -1.41 -17.39
N GLU A 230 10.65 -1.94 -18.44
CA GLU A 230 9.95 -2.59 -19.55
C GLU A 230 8.98 -3.70 -19.09
N MET A 231 9.33 -4.41 -17.99
CA MET A 231 8.51 -5.54 -17.52
C MET A 231 7.21 -5.05 -16.86
N VAL A 232 7.22 -3.89 -16.20
CA VAL A 232 6.00 -3.25 -15.68
C VAL A 232 5.04 -2.98 -16.82
N MET A 233 5.51 -2.32 -17.90
CA MET A 233 4.68 -2.01 -19.06
C MET A 233 4.11 -3.27 -19.74
N GLN A 234 4.91 -4.33 -19.89
CA GLN A 234 4.44 -5.60 -20.45
C GLN A 234 3.37 -6.26 -19.58
N ALA A 235 3.53 -6.23 -18.26
CA ALA A 235 2.56 -6.79 -17.33
C ALA A 235 1.23 -6.00 -17.37
N CYS A 236 1.30 -4.67 -17.33
CA CYS A 236 0.12 -3.81 -17.38
C CYS A 236 -0.59 -3.89 -18.74
N ASN A 237 0.14 -3.90 -19.85
CA ASN A 237 -0.45 -4.11 -21.18
C ASN A 237 -1.26 -5.40 -21.27
N LYS A 238 -0.78 -6.46 -20.61
CA LYS A 238 -1.45 -7.76 -20.68
C LYS A 238 -2.65 -7.90 -19.72
N TYR A 239 -2.58 -7.31 -18.55
CA TYR A 239 -3.52 -7.59 -17.47
C TYR A 239 -4.33 -6.38 -17.00
N MET A 240 -3.96 -5.16 -17.41
CA MET A 240 -4.59 -3.92 -16.97
C MET A 240 -4.94 -2.99 -18.14
N ASN A 241 -5.22 -3.53 -19.31
CA ASN A 241 -5.55 -2.74 -20.50
C ASN A 241 -6.86 -1.93 -20.35
N SER A 242 -7.69 -2.21 -19.38
CA SER A 242 -8.86 -1.37 -19.05
C SER A 242 -8.48 0.06 -18.66
N ILE A 243 -7.29 0.27 -18.06
CA ILE A 243 -6.80 1.58 -17.64
C ILE A 243 -5.79 2.19 -18.61
N CYS A 244 -5.06 1.39 -19.38
CA CYS A 244 -4.03 1.88 -20.29
C CYS A 244 -4.40 1.75 -21.79
N GLY A 245 -5.57 1.17 -22.10
CA GLY A 245 -5.95 0.94 -23.50
C GLY A 245 -4.89 0.13 -24.25
N ASP A 246 -4.52 0.60 -25.43
CA ASP A 246 -3.51 -0.02 -26.30
C ASP A 246 -2.18 0.78 -26.38
N VAL A 247 -2.02 1.81 -25.53
CA VAL A 247 -0.85 2.70 -25.60
C VAL A 247 0.47 1.98 -25.31
N LEU A 248 0.44 1.01 -24.39
CA LEU A 248 1.61 0.21 -24.04
C LEU A 248 1.96 -0.85 -25.10
N GLU A 249 1.01 -1.27 -25.92
CA GLU A 249 1.25 -2.17 -27.06
C GLU A 249 1.86 -1.41 -28.25
N LYS A 250 1.25 -0.31 -28.64
CA LYS A 250 1.66 0.51 -29.80
C LYS A 250 2.95 1.27 -29.55
N ARG A 251 3.19 1.72 -28.32
CA ARG A 251 4.38 2.45 -27.88
C ARG A 251 4.63 3.79 -28.54
N LYS A 252 4.08 4.05 -29.71
CA LYS A 252 4.29 5.27 -30.47
C LYS A 252 3.20 5.49 -31.49
N ASP A 253 2.79 6.77 -31.65
CA ASP A 253 2.00 7.26 -32.78
C ASP A 253 2.35 8.74 -33.07
N ASP A 254 1.50 9.46 -33.77
CA ASP A 254 1.73 10.88 -34.10
C ASP A 254 1.67 11.79 -32.86
N HIS A 255 1.02 11.34 -31.77
CA HIS A 255 0.76 12.15 -30.59
C HIS A 255 1.57 11.72 -29.35
N TYR A 256 2.22 10.57 -29.37
CA TYR A 256 3.05 10.14 -28.25
C TYR A 256 4.17 9.19 -28.64
N GLU A 257 5.16 9.10 -27.75
CA GLU A 257 6.18 8.07 -27.77
C GLU A 257 6.53 7.63 -26.33
N ILE A 258 6.72 6.33 -26.16
CA ILE A 258 7.23 5.73 -24.93
C ILE A 258 8.70 5.36 -25.16
N ILE A 259 9.56 5.83 -24.29
CA ILE A 259 11.00 5.56 -24.30
C ILE A 259 11.35 4.77 -23.07
N VAL A 260 11.93 3.59 -23.27
CA VAL A 260 12.45 2.75 -22.17
C VAL A 260 13.82 3.25 -21.77
N GLY A 261 13.98 3.69 -20.54
CA GLY A 261 15.25 4.15 -20.02
C GLY A 261 15.17 5.10 -18.83
N ASP A 262 16.32 5.42 -18.29
CA ASP A 262 16.44 6.33 -17.13
C ASP A 262 15.98 7.75 -17.51
N CYS A 263 14.92 8.23 -16.85
CA CYS A 263 14.36 9.56 -17.09
C CYS A 263 15.39 10.67 -16.86
N MET A 264 16.33 10.51 -15.94
CA MET A 264 17.38 11.52 -15.68
C MET A 264 18.34 11.67 -16.86
N ALA A 265 18.68 10.57 -17.52
CA ALA A 265 19.50 10.61 -18.75
C ALA A 265 18.82 11.40 -19.85
N TYR A 266 17.51 11.19 -20.04
CA TYR A 266 16.71 11.90 -21.06
C TYR A 266 16.46 13.36 -20.67
N LEU A 267 16.16 13.68 -19.41
CA LEU A 267 16.04 15.06 -18.96
C LEU A 267 17.33 15.85 -19.23
N ASN A 268 18.49 15.27 -18.91
CA ASN A 268 19.80 15.89 -19.20
C ASN A 268 20.04 16.10 -20.71
N LYS A 269 19.59 15.16 -21.55
CA LYS A 269 19.62 15.30 -23.01
C LYS A 269 18.73 16.46 -23.44
N TYR A 270 17.48 16.54 -22.99
CA TYR A 270 16.52 17.59 -23.35
C TYR A 270 17.00 18.98 -22.89
N ILE A 271 17.62 19.07 -21.70
CA ILE A 271 18.25 20.32 -21.22
C ILE A 271 19.33 20.78 -22.22
N LYS A 272 20.21 19.88 -22.67
CA LYS A 272 21.28 20.21 -23.63
C LYS A 272 20.73 20.61 -24.99
N GLU A 273 19.64 20.01 -25.43
CA GLU A 273 18.96 20.27 -26.71
C GLU A 273 18.06 21.51 -26.66
N GLY A 274 17.80 22.07 -25.47
CA GLY A 274 16.85 23.16 -25.27
C GLY A 274 15.41 22.78 -25.51
N ARG A 275 15.06 21.49 -25.43
CA ARG A 275 13.69 21.00 -25.55
C ARG A 275 12.87 21.42 -24.34
N GLN A 276 11.66 21.92 -24.54
CA GLN A 276 10.78 22.39 -23.48
C GLN A 276 9.37 21.80 -23.59
N PHE A 277 8.73 21.63 -22.44
CA PHE A 277 7.40 21.06 -22.27
C PHE A 277 6.47 22.05 -21.58
N ASP A 278 5.17 21.97 -21.86
CA ASP A 278 4.13 22.71 -21.15
C ASP A 278 3.87 22.08 -19.78
N TYR A 279 3.91 20.74 -19.71
CA TYR A 279 3.73 19.99 -18.47
C TYR A 279 4.80 18.89 -18.35
N VAL A 280 5.28 18.69 -17.13
CA VAL A 280 6.09 17.54 -16.75
C VAL A 280 5.35 16.85 -15.59
N PHE A 281 5.04 15.58 -15.75
CA PHE A 281 4.47 14.75 -14.71
C PHE A 281 5.56 13.92 -14.05
N GLY A 282 5.63 14.00 -12.70
CA GLY A 282 6.44 13.11 -11.88
C GLY A 282 5.54 12.01 -11.32
N ASP A 283 5.46 10.89 -12.03
CA ASP A 283 4.69 9.70 -11.65
C ASP A 283 5.68 8.56 -11.36
N LEU A 284 6.51 8.74 -10.34
CA LEU A 284 7.65 7.89 -10.04
C LEU A 284 7.47 7.16 -8.70
N THR A 285 7.98 7.74 -7.63
CA THR A 285 7.99 7.12 -6.30
C THR A 285 7.34 8.02 -5.28
N ASP A 286 6.82 7.43 -4.22
CA ASP A 286 6.24 8.15 -3.10
C ASP A 286 7.29 9.01 -2.38
N ILE A 287 6.82 10.04 -1.68
CA ILE A 287 7.67 10.85 -0.80
C ILE A 287 8.06 9.98 0.40
N PRO A 288 9.36 9.84 0.72
CA PRO A 288 9.80 9.02 1.84
C PRO A 288 9.25 9.51 3.18
N ILE A 289 8.82 8.58 4.02
CA ILE A 289 8.46 8.84 5.40
C ILE A 289 9.72 8.66 6.24
N SER A 290 10.28 9.77 6.70
CA SER A 290 11.54 9.81 7.45
C SER A 290 11.57 11.03 8.37
N ASP A 291 12.39 10.98 9.41
CA ASP A 291 12.55 12.11 10.36
C ASP A 291 13.24 13.33 9.75
N THR A 292 13.97 13.14 8.67
CA THR A 292 14.72 14.19 7.98
C THR A 292 14.69 14.02 6.47
N PRO A 293 14.66 15.11 5.68
CA PRO A 293 14.65 15.05 4.22
C PRO A 293 16.06 14.79 3.65
N THR A 294 16.68 13.68 4.06
CA THR A 294 18.03 13.27 3.65
C THR A 294 18.04 11.83 3.15
N GLY A 295 19.06 11.46 2.37
CA GLY A 295 19.21 10.14 1.78
C GLY A 295 18.93 10.12 0.29
N GLU A 296 19.24 9.00 -0.34
CA GLU A 296 19.24 8.83 -1.81
C GLU A 296 17.89 9.17 -2.44
N MET A 297 16.79 8.78 -1.81
CA MET A 297 15.45 9.04 -2.34
C MET A 297 15.10 10.54 -2.30
N TRP A 298 15.42 11.23 -1.21
CA TRP A 298 15.23 12.68 -1.13
C TRP A 298 16.14 13.44 -2.12
N ASP A 299 17.36 12.96 -2.35
CA ASP A 299 18.28 13.50 -3.34
C ASP A 299 17.73 13.32 -4.75
N PHE A 300 17.16 12.16 -5.03
CA PHE A 300 16.49 11.86 -6.30
C PHE A 300 15.28 12.77 -6.54
N ILE A 301 14.41 12.95 -5.56
CA ILE A 301 13.25 13.86 -5.65
C ILE A 301 13.70 15.28 -5.99
N ARG A 302 14.72 15.82 -5.28
CA ARG A 302 15.27 17.15 -5.57
C ARG A 302 15.81 17.23 -6.99
N LEU A 303 16.55 16.24 -7.42
CA LEU A 303 17.15 16.21 -8.76
C LEU A 303 16.09 16.17 -9.87
N ILE A 304 15.03 15.37 -9.67
CA ILE A 304 13.85 15.32 -10.58
C ILE A 304 13.20 16.71 -10.66
N GLN A 305 12.93 17.35 -9.53
CA GLN A 305 12.31 18.67 -9.49
C GLN A 305 13.16 19.72 -10.23
N GLU A 306 14.44 19.83 -9.89
CA GLU A 306 15.37 20.79 -10.50
C GLU A 306 15.51 20.57 -12.02
N SER A 307 15.57 19.30 -12.45
CA SER A 307 15.71 18.96 -13.87
C SER A 307 14.41 19.19 -14.63
N SER A 308 13.26 18.92 -14.03
CA SER A 308 11.96 19.19 -14.60
C SER A 308 11.76 20.69 -14.86
N PHE A 309 12.14 21.54 -13.93
CA PHE A 309 12.06 23.00 -14.12
C PHE A 309 13.01 23.53 -15.20
N LYS A 310 14.10 22.82 -15.54
CA LYS A 310 14.98 23.20 -16.67
C LYS A 310 14.37 22.87 -18.04
N VAL A 311 13.49 21.87 -18.13
CA VAL A 311 12.80 21.49 -19.36
C VAL A 311 11.37 22.00 -19.45
N LEU A 312 10.84 22.65 -18.42
CA LEU A 312 9.56 23.32 -18.46
C LEU A 312 9.64 24.68 -19.16
N LYS A 313 8.66 25.02 -19.99
CA LYS A 313 8.42 26.38 -20.48
C LYS A 313 8.27 27.36 -19.31
N PRO A 314 8.44 28.70 -19.52
CA PRO A 314 8.33 29.67 -18.43
C PRO A 314 7.02 29.56 -17.61
N ASP A 315 5.90 29.32 -18.26
CA ASP A 315 4.54 29.13 -17.71
C ASP A 315 4.16 27.66 -17.48
N GLY A 316 5.10 26.73 -17.73
CA GLY A 316 4.87 25.30 -17.58
C GLY A 316 4.74 24.86 -16.13
N LYS A 317 4.07 23.72 -15.93
CA LYS A 317 3.79 23.15 -14.60
C LYS A 317 4.42 21.77 -14.42
N PHE A 318 4.89 21.53 -13.22
CA PHE A 318 5.27 20.21 -12.73
C PHE A 318 4.12 19.66 -11.90
N MET A 319 3.61 18.50 -12.34
CA MET A 319 2.47 17.81 -11.76
C MET A 319 2.96 16.54 -11.09
N THR A 320 2.63 16.32 -9.84
CA THR A 320 3.07 15.11 -9.14
C THR A 320 2.13 14.76 -7.99
N HIS A 321 2.24 13.54 -7.50
CA HIS A 321 1.61 13.11 -6.26
C HIS A 321 2.52 13.33 -5.06
N GLY A 322 1.92 13.39 -3.88
CA GLY A 322 2.60 13.39 -2.58
C GLY A 322 2.48 12.03 -1.90
N ASN A 323 2.00 12.07 -0.67
CA ASN A 323 1.62 10.92 0.13
C ASN A 323 0.15 11.02 0.59
N GLY A 324 -0.31 10.03 1.35
CA GLY A 324 -1.58 10.11 2.04
C GLY A 324 -1.63 11.26 3.06
N VAL A 325 -2.83 11.74 3.31
CA VAL A 325 -3.06 12.81 4.31
C VAL A 325 -2.71 12.37 5.74
N SER A 326 -2.55 11.08 5.97
CA SER A 326 -2.09 10.51 7.26
C SER A 326 -0.61 10.77 7.54
N CYS A 327 0.17 11.25 6.57
CA CYS A 327 1.61 11.49 6.67
C CYS A 327 1.95 12.99 6.59
N PRO A 328 1.41 13.86 7.47
CA PRO A 328 1.57 15.31 7.35
C PRO A 328 3.02 15.77 7.44
N GLU A 329 3.85 15.12 8.24
CA GLU A 329 5.27 15.49 8.40
C GLU A 329 6.05 15.29 7.10
N SER A 330 5.79 14.20 6.38
CA SER A 330 6.39 13.92 5.07
C SER A 330 5.97 14.96 4.03
N LEU A 331 4.69 15.33 4.01
CA LEU A 331 4.18 16.37 3.12
C LEU A 331 4.78 17.75 3.43
N GLU A 332 4.91 18.12 4.70
CA GLU A 332 5.55 19.36 5.11
C GLU A 332 7.04 19.41 4.72
N MET A 333 7.77 18.31 4.90
CA MET A 333 9.16 18.20 4.44
C MET A 333 9.28 18.39 2.93
N TYR A 334 8.37 17.79 2.16
CA TYR A 334 8.33 17.98 0.72
C TYR A 334 8.06 19.43 0.33
N GLU A 335 7.09 20.09 0.95
CA GLU A 335 6.78 21.51 0.72
C GLU A 335 7.96 22.42 1.07
N GLN A 336 8.71 22.09 2.11
CA GLN A 336 9.95 22.78 2.46
C GLN A 336 11.06 22.59 1.41
N GLN A 337 11.14 21.44 0.72
CA GLN A 337 12.06 21.27 -0.40
C GLN A 337 11.62 22.09 -1.61
N LEU A 338 10.33 22.14 -1.93
CA LEU A 338 9.81 23.02 -2.99
C LEU A 338 10.19 24.48 -2.75
N ALA A 339 10.10 24.95 -1.51
CA ALA A 339 10.47 26.34 -1.14
C ALA A 339 11.97 26.67 -1.36
N LYS A 340 12.85 25.66 -1.46
CA LYS A 340 14.28 25.81 -1.70
C LYS A 340 14.66 25.86 -3.17
N LEU A 341 13.75 25.46 -4.08
CA LEU A 341 14.04 25.40 -5.51
C LEU A 341 14.45 26.76 -6.11
N THR A 342 15.27 26.70 -7.14
CA THR A 342 15.67 27.83 -7.95
C THR A 342 15.39 27.51 -9.43
N PRO A 343 14.58 28.30 -10.14
CA PRO A 343 13.87 29.51 -9.68
C PRO A 343 12.84 29.24 -8.58
N LYS A 344 12.43 30.25 -7.83
CA LYS A 344 11.36 30.14 -6.84
C LYS A 344 10.07 29.64 -7.47
N VAL A 345 9.40 28.77 -6.75
CA VAL A 345 8.15 28.15 -7.20
C VAL A 345 7.00 28.48 -6.24
N THR A 346 5.79 28.35 -6.75
CA THR A 346 4.55 28.27 -5.98
C THR A 346 3.85 26.96 -6.32
N TYR A 347 2.99 26.49 -5.44
CA TYR A 347 2.22 25.28 -5.68
C TYR A 347 0.78 25.42 -5.22
N THR A 348 -0.09 24.64 -5.82
CA THR A 348 -1.41 24.31 -5.31
C THR A 348 -1.44 22.82 -5.01
N LYS A 349 -2.32 22.41 -4.11
CA LYS A 349 -2.55 21.00 -3.80
C LYS A 349 -4.02 20.67 -3.78
N CYS A 350 -4.36 19.45 -4.12
CA CYS A 350 -5.69 18.86 -4.02
C CYS A 350 -5.59 17.44 -3.50
N THR A 351 -6.71 16.89 -3.05
CA THR A 351 -6.78 15.52 -2.53
C THR A 351 -7.88 14.75 -3.23
N ALA A 352 -7.71 13.43 -3.27
CA ALA A 352 -8.77 12.51 -3.66
C ALA A 352 -8.62 11.21 -2.86
N PHE A 353 -9.75 10.59 -2.52
CA PHE A 353 -9.74 9.24 -1.96
C PHE A 353 -9.41 8.25 -3.08
N VAL A 354 -8.28 7.55 -2.94
CA VAL A 354 -7.85 6.53 -3.89
C VAL A 354 -8.29 5.15 -3.39
N PRO A 355 -9.17 4.45 -4.12
CA PRO A 355 -9.77 3.21 -3.64
C PRO A 355 -8.75 2.15 -3.20
N SER A 356 -7.70 1.90 -3.99
CA SER A 356 -6.72 0.87 -3.65
C SER A 356 -5.80 1.25 -2.50
N PHE A 357 -5.58 2.54 -2.26
CA PHE A 357 -4.80 3.02 -1.11
C PHE A 357 -5.63 3.05 0.18
N MET A 358 -6.98 3.01 0.05
CA MET A 358 -7.94 3.17 1.16
C MET A 358 -7.72 4.46 1.95
N GLU A 359 -7.26 5.51 1.27
CA GLU A 359 -6.84 6.77 1.87
C GLU A 359 -7.02 7.96 0.92
N GLU A 360 -7.18 9.16 1.47
CA GLU A 360 -7.03 10.40 0.71
C GLU A 360 -5.56 10.66 0.38
N TRP A 361 -5.27 10.84 -0.90
CA TRP A 361 -3.92 11.08 -1.43
C TRP A 361 -3.77 12.51 -1.87
N VAL A 362 -2.59 13.10 -1.64
CA VAL A 362 -2.31 14.52 -1.94
C VAL A 362 -1.61 14.62 -3.30
N PHE A 363 -2.03 15.58 -4.12
CA PHE A 363 -1.46 15.87 -5.43
C PHE A 363 -1.02 17.32 -5.50
N TYR A 364 0.13 17.59 -6.12
CA TYR A 364 0.74 18.90 -6.23
C TYR A 364 0.80 19.38 -7.68
N GLN A 365 0.51 20.67 -7.87
CA GLN A 365 0.71 21.39 -9.11
C GLN A 365 1.69 22.53 -8.81
N VAL A 366 2.92 22.40 -9.32
CA VAL A 366 4.03 23.30 -9.01
C VAL A 366 4.40 24.13 -10.23
N GLN A 367 4.53 25.43 -10.09
CA GLN A 367 4.89 26.35 -11.17
C GLN A 367 5.88 27.41 -10.66
N ARG A 368 6.59 28.07 -11.61
CA ARG A 368 7.46 29.18 -11.25
C ARG A 368 6.65 30.31 -10.64
N GLN A 369 7.22 30.97 -9.65
CA GLN A 369 6.64 32.17 -9.08
C GLN A 369 6.74 33.31 -10.09
N ASN A 370 5.62 33.93 -10.46
CA ASN A 370 5.62 35.13 -11.31
C ASN A 370 6.28 36.28 -10.59
N THR A 371 7.40 36.76 -11.11
CA THR A 371 8.15 37.90 -10.55
C THR A 371 7.45 39.23 -10.79
N ASP A 372 6.50 39.31 -11.73
CA ASP A 372 5.83 40.55 -12.10
C ASP A 372 4.70 40.98 -11.13
N ALA A 373 4.26 40.11 -10.24
CA ALA A 373 3.21 40.43 -9.26
C ALA A 373 3.76 41.15 -7.99
N ALA A 374 5.06 41.19 -7.80
CA ALA A 374 5.71 41.83 -6.63
C ALA A 374 6.11 43.30 -6.87
N ALA A 375 5.89 43.86 -8.06
CA ALA A 375 6.24 45.24 -8.41
C ALA A 375 5.07 46.23 -8.35
N SER A 376 3.89 45.78 -7.86
CA SER A 376 2.68 46.61 -7.74
C SER A 376 2.06 46.50 -6.35
N VAL A 377 2.82 46.82 -5.30
CA VAL A 377 2.26 47.20 -3.98
C VAL A 377 3.07 48.40 -3.45
#